data_31b69e59330c2fd8d53fe483c774360b
#
_entry.id   31b69e59330c2fd8d53fe483c774360b
#
_cell.length_a   1.000
_cell.length_b   1.000
_cell.length_c   1.000
_cell.angle_alpha   90.00
_cell.angle_beta   90.00
_cell.angle_gamma   90.00
#
_symmetry.space_group_name_H-M   'P 1'
#
loop_
_entity.id
_entity.type
_entity.pdbx_description
1 polymer ?
#
loop_
_entity_poly.entity_id
_entity_poly.type
_entity_poly.pdbx_seq_one_letter_code
_entity_poly.pdbx_strand_id
1 'polypeptide(L)'
;MVFATGRMSFKKVLNAYIKNWQEAKKKLPADYKISLNLFVAYDTDYLKTQSTDYTNLSQDIVDQFDQIVFLGAKNALRSIERLEEYSKLDKKELRSIFAAGYAGKRNAILFAALENHMDYLLFLDDDEYPLAVTKSKEVCLWSGQHIILSHLMEIPNADYTNGLHCGYISPIPQIPFNEDFTEDDLRVFIEAISNDILNWDN
;
A
#
# COMPACT_ATOMS: atom_id res chain seq x y z
N MET A 1 9.52 1.61 1.77
CA MET A 1 8.15 2.19 1.80
C MET A 1 7.59 2.24 0.40
N VAL A 2 6.34 1.87 0.21
CA VAL A 2 5.75 1.83 -1.12
C VAL A 2 4.34 2.44 -1.14
N PHE A 3 4.03 3.20 -2.19
CA PHE A 3 2.73 3.85 -2.41
C PHE A 3 2.18 3.49 -3.79
N ALA A 4 0.94 3.03 -3.84
CA ALA A 4 0.14 2.96 -5.05
C ALA A 4 -0.91 4.07 -4.98
N THR A 5 -0.73 5.17 -5.72
CA THR A 5 -1.53 6.38 -5.51
C THR A 5 -2.02 7.01 -6.82
N GLY A 6 -3.09 7.76 -6.73
CA GLY A 6 -3.56 8.72 -7.74
C GLY A 6 -3.76 10.11 -7.14
N ARG A 7 -3.27 10.33 -5.90
CA ARG A 7 -3.49 11.58 -5.15
C ARG A 7 -2.17 12.21 -4.71
N MET A 8 -2.03 13.51 -4.89
CA MET A 8 -0.88 14.29 -4.40
C MET A 8 -0.76 14.29 -2.88
N SER A 9 -1.87 14.00 -2.17
CA SER A 9 -1.92 13.93 -0.70
C SER A 9 -1.00 12.88 -0.11
N PHE A 10 -0.57 11.86 -0.89
CA PHE A 10 0.39 10.85 -0.44
C PHE A 10 1.65 11.47 0.19
N LYS A 11 2.08 12.65 -0.26
CA LYS A 11 3.24 13.36 0.30
C LYS A 11 3.08 13.72 1.78
N LYS A 12 1.84 13.97 2.22
CA LYS A 12 1.54 14.23 3.64
C LYS A 12 1.71 12.97 4.47
N VAL A 13 1.20 11.85 3.96
CA VAL A 13 1.35 10.54 4.59
C VAL A 13 2.82 10.14 4.61
N LEU A 14 3.53 10.29 3.49
CA LEU A 14 4.97 10.05 3.40
C LEU A 14 5.75 10.81 4.47
N ASN A 15 5.47 12.09 4.65
CA ASN A 15 6.11 12.91 5.70
C ASN A 15 5.83 12.36 7.11
N ALA A 16 4.62 11.89 7.37
CA ALA A 16 4.28 11.29 8.66
C ALA A 16 5.06 9.98 8.89
N TYR A 17 5.21 9.16 7.86
CA TYR A 17 5.99 7.92 7.95
C TYR A 17 7.51 8.14 7.99
N ILE A 18 8.03 9.22 7.39
CA ILE A 18 9.43 9.62 7.58
C ILE A 18 9.72 9.92 9.06
N LYS A 19 8.83 10.65 9.73
CA LYS A 19 8.95 10.89 11.18
C LYS A 19 8.89 9.60 11.99
N ASN A 20 7.95 8.72 11.64
CA ASN A 20 7.80 7.42 12.24
C ASN A 20 9.07 6.55 12.06
N TRP A 21 9.70 6.61 10.88
CA TRP A 21 10.99 5.97 10.61
C TRP A 21 12.12 6.55 11.45
N GLN A 22 12.21 7.87 11.57
CA GLN A 22 13.22 8.53 12.38
C GLN A 22 13.12 8.15 13.87
N GLU A 23 11.90 7.94 14.37
CA GLU A 23 11.65 7.44 15.72
C GLU A 23 12.03 5.95 15.85
N ALA A 24 11.68 5.14 14.85
CA ALA A 24 12.03 3.73 14.81
C ALA A 24 13.56 3.54 14.84
N LYS A 25 14.30 4.28 14.02
CA LYS A 25 15.77 4.25 13.98
C LYS A 25 16.43 4.47 15.34
N LYS A 26 15.86 5.32 16.20
CA LYS A 26 16.39 5.58 17.54
C LYS A 26 16.22 4.41 18.51
N LYS A 27 15.29 3.51 18.21
CA LYS A 27 14.94 2.37 19.06
C LYS A 27 15.49 1.04 18.53
N LEU A 28 15.90 1.00 17.28
CA LEU A 28 16.52 -0.18 16.69
C LEU A 28 17.93 -0.41 17.28
N PRO A 29 18.34 -1.68 17.46
CA PRO A 29 19.71 -2.02 17.82
C PRO A 29 20.73 -1.42 16.86
N ALA A 30 21.90 -1.03 17.36
CA ALA A 30 22.93 -0.33 16.59
C ALA A 30 23.52 -1.17 15.43
N ASP A 31 23.40 -2.47 15.49
CA ASP A 31 23.82 -3.43 14.47
C ASP A 31 22.81 -3.61 13.33
N TYR A 32 21.60 -3.11 13.50
CA TYR A 32 20.58 -3.13 12.44
C TYR A 32 20.92 -2.13 11.33
N LYS A 33 21.36 -2.66 10.20
CA LYS A 33 21.65 -1.87 8.99
C LYS A 33 20.44 -1.99 8.06
N ILE A 34 19.62 -0.95 8.04
CA ILE A 34 18.43 -0.90 7.18
C ILE A 34 18.60 0.22 6.17
N SER A 35 18.54 -0.14 4.89
CA SER A 35 18.43 0.78 3.77
C SER A 35 16.96 1.13 3.56
N LEU A 36 16.63 2.41 3.57
CA LEU A 36 15.26 2.88 3.36
C LEU A 36 15.09 3.34 1.92
N ASN A 37 14.21 2.67 1.20
CA ASN A 37 13.89 2.97 -0.20
C ASN A 37 12.43 3.37 -0.36
N LEU A 38 12.15 4.24 -1.34
CA LEU A 38 10.81 4.70 -1.66
C LEU A 38 10.42 4.27 -3.08
N PHE A 39 9.29 3.58 -3.21
CA PHE A 39 8.67 3.26 -4.49
C PHE A 39 7.29 3.91 -4.56
N VAL A 40 7.03 4.67 -5.61
CA VAL A 40 5.75 5.34 -5.82
C VAL A 40 5.22 5.00 -7.20
N ALA A 41 4.20 4.15 -7.25
CA ALA A 41 3.44 3.91 -8.46
C ALA A 41 2.26 4.88 -8.51
N TYR A 42 2.26 5.77 -9.50
CA TYR A 42 1.29 6.85 -9.59
C TYR A 42 0.44 6.80 -10.86
N ASP A 43 -0.72 7.43 -10.78
CA ASP A 43 -1.69 7.52 -11.86
C ASP A 43 -2.06 8.99 -12.10
N THR A 44 -1.76 9.48 -13.29
CA THR A 44 -2.05 10.86 -13.68
C THR A 44 -3.48 11.05 -14.19
N ASP A 45 -4.16 9.96 -14.58
CA ASP A 45 -5.48 10.03 -15.20
C ASP A 45 -6.61 10.12 -14.17
N TYR A 46 -6.39 9.58 -12.98
CA TYR A 46 -7.40 9.52 -11.92
C TYR A 46 -7.93 10.91 -11.51
N LEU A 47 -7.03 11.86 -11.23
CA LEU A 47 -7.38 13.24 -10.88
C LEU A 47 -6.85 14.28 -11.88
N LYS A 48 -6.52 13.86 -13.11
CA LYS A 48 -5.97 14.75 -14.17
C LYS A 48 -4.74 15.53 -13.69
N THR A 49 -3.83 14.83 -13.02
CA THR A 49 -2.58 15.34 -12.48
C THR A 49 -1.43 15.23 -13.50
N GLN A 50 -0.26 15.75 -13.14
CA GLN A 50 0.97 15.61 -13.91
C GLN A 50 1.99 14.76 -13.15
N SER A 51 2.94 14.17 -13.87
CA SER A 51 4.02 13.38 -13.25
C SER A 51 4.79 14.17 -12.19
N THR A 52 5.00 15.47 -12.41
CA THR A 52 5.67 16.38 -11.48
C THR A 52 4.95 16.52 -10.14
N ASP A 53 3.64 16.31 -10.12
CA ASP A 53 2.86 16.35 -8.90
C ASP A 53 3.23 15.23 -7.93
N TYR A 54 3.79 14.13 -8.45
CA TYR A 54 4.27 13.00 -7.66
C TYR A 54 5.78 13.00 -7.48
N THR A 55 6.54 13.33 -8.54
CA THR A 55 7.99 13.20 -8.55
C THR A 55 8.73 14.38 -7.92
N ASN A 56 8.10 15.55 -7.82
CA ASN A 56 8.69 16.71 -7.18
C ASN A 56 8.56 16.60 -5.66
N LEU A 57 9.56 15.98 -5.03
CA LEU A 57 9.73 15.91 -3.57
C LEU A 57 10.70 16.98 -3.11
N SER A 58 10.51 17.50 -1.90
CA SER A 58 11.47 18.41 -1.28
C SER A 58 12.77 17.69 -0.90
N GLN A 59 13.88 18.42 -0.86
CA GLN A 59 15.19 17.84 -0.61
C GLN A 59 15.27 17.12 0.75
N ASP A 60 14.61 17.65 1.77
CA ASP A 60 14.54 17.05 3.10
C ASP A 60 13.82 15.67 3.09
N ILE A 61 12.89 15.44 2.16
CA ILE A 61 12.28 14.12 1.93
C ILE A 61 13.28 13.22 1.19
N VAL A 62 13.87 13.72 0.10
CA VAL A 62 14.81 12.94 -0.73
C VAL A 62 15.97 12.41 0.11
N ASP A 63 16.52 13.22 0.99
CA ASP A 63 17.65 12.87 1.86
C ASP A 63 17.34 11.77 2.89
N GLN A 64 16.09 11.37 3.03
CA GLN A 64 15.71 10.27 3.93
C GLN A 64 15.83 8.89 3.29
N PHE A 65 16.00 8.81 1.97
CA PHE A 65 15.97 7.56 1.22
C PHE A 65 17.30 7.31 0.52
N ASP A 66 17.73 6.04 0.53
CA ASP A 66 18.89 5.59 -0.24
C ASP A 66 18.58 5.52 -1.73
N GLN A 67 17.32 5.21 -2.06
CA GLN A 67 16.82 5.17 -3.43
C GLN A 67 15.36 5.60 -3.50
N ILE A 68 14.99 6.30 -4.58
CA ILE A 68 13.60 6.65 -4.88
C ILE A 68 13.28 6.21 -6.31
N VAL A 69 12.23 5.43 -6.47
CA VAL A 69 11.74 4.90 -7.74
C VAL A 69 10.31 5.35 -7.98
N PHE A 70 10.10 6.04 -9.10
CA PHE A 70 8.79 6.48 -9.55
C PHE A 70 8.31 5.62 -10.73
N LEU A 71 7.11 5.06 -10.60
CA LEU A 71 6.52 4.14 -11.55
C LEU A 71 5.24 4.76 -12.15
N GLY A 72 5.37 5.40 -13.29
CA GLY A 72 4.25 5.88 -14.10
C GLY A 72 3.85 4.86 -15.17
N ALA A 73 2.88 5.22 -16.02
CA ALA A 73 2.36 4.35 -17.09
C ALA A 73 3.45 3.78 -18.02
N LYS A 74 4.48 4.57 -18.35
CA LYS A 74 5.60 4.09 -19.18
C LYS A 74 6.43 3.01 -18.51
N ASN A 75 6.52 3.01 -17.19
CA ASN A 75 7.27 2.00 -16.44
C ASN A 75 6.53 0.67 -16.45
N ALA A 76 5.20 0.68 -16.34
CA ALA A 76 4.38 -0.53 -16.47
C ALA A 76 4.59 -1.22 -17.84
N LEU A 77 4.62 -0.45 -18.92
CA LEU A 77 4.89 -0.98 -20.27
C LEU A 77 6.29 -1.63 -20.36
N ARG A 78 7.31 -1.00 -19.81
CA ARG A 78 8.67 -1.57 -19.78
C ARG A 78 8.73 -2.84 -18.97
N SER A 79 8.00 -2.92 -17.85
CA SER A 79 7.91 -4.14 -17.05
C SER A 79 7.28 -5.29 -17.83
N ILE A 80 6.24 -5.01 -18.63
CA ILE A 80 5.61 -5.98 -19.52
C ILE A 80 6.62 -6.48 -20.56
N GLU A 81 7.32 -5.58 -21.25
CA GLU A 81 8.32 -5.92 -22.28
C GLU A 81 9.43 -6.81 -21.70
N ARG A 82 9.92 -6.48 -20.51
CA ARG A 82 10.97 -7.28 -19.86
C ARG A 82 10.46 -8.65 -19.43
N LEU A 83 9.25 -8.74 -18.85
CA LEU A 83 8.70 -10.02 -18.42
C LEU A 83 8.30 -10.93 -19.60
N GLU A 84 7.95 -10.37 -20.75
CA GLU A 84 7.65 -11.13 -21.96
C GLU A 84 8.87 -11.98 -22.39
N GLU A 85 10.10 -11.51 -22.13
CA GLU A 85 11.33 -12.22 -22.46
C GLU A 85 11.61 -13.42 -21.52
N TYR A 86 11.15 -13.36 -20.28
CA TYR A 86 11.52 -14.33 -19.22
C TYR A 86 10.34 -15.18 -18.72
N SER A 87 9.10 -14.76 -18.99
CA SER A 87 7.90 -15.47 -18.52
C SER A 87 7.29 -16.33 -19.62
N LYS A 88 6.47 -17.30 -19.22
CA LYS A 88 5.63 -18.07 -20.14
C LYS A 88 4.29 -17.38 -20.44
N LEU A 89 4.07 -16.20 -19.87
CA LEU A 89 2.84 -15.42 -20.01
C LEU A 89 2.87 -14.66 -21.34
N ASP A 90 1.73 -14.62 -22.00
CA ASP A 90 1.59 -13.80 -23.20
C ASP A 90 1.43 -12.30 -22.84
N LYS A 91 1.57 -11.46 -23.85
CA LYS A 91 1.47 -10.00 -23.68
C LYS A 91 0.11 -9.53 -23.17
N LYS A 92 -0.97 -10.27 -23.44
CA LYS A 92 -2.32 -9.94 -22.96
C LYS A 92 -2.44 -10.24 -21.48
N GLU A 93 -1.92 -11.36 -21.03
CA GLU A 93 -1.86 -11.76 -19.63
C GLU A 93 -1.02 -10.76 -18.83
N LEU A 94 0.17 -10.40 -19.31
CA LEU A 94 1.05 -9.42 -18.69
C LEU A 94 0.39 -8.03 -18.60
N ARG A 95 -0.34 -7.61 -19.64
CA ARG A 95 -1.11 -6.37 -19.60
C ARG A 95 -2.23 -6.39 -18.56
N SER A 96 -2.82 -7.54 -18.31
CA SER A 96 -3.84 -7.70 -17.25
C SER A 96 -3.22 -7.57 -15.86
N ILE A 97 -2.01 -8.10 -15.65
CA ILE A 97 -1.28 -8.01 -14.39
C ILE A 97 -0.89 -6.55 -14.08
N PHE A 98 -0.41 -5.82 -15.09
CA PHE A 98 0.05 -4.43 -14.95
C PHE A 98 -0.98 -3.40 -15.49
N ALA A 99 -2.25 -3.76 -15.48
CA ALA A 99 -3.34 -2.89 -15.92
C ALA A 99 -3.38 -1.55 -15.16
N ALA A 100 -4.07 -0.59 -15.74
CA ALA A 100 -4.41 0.63 -15.02
C ALA A 100 -5.23 0.30 -13.75
N GLY A 101 -5.10 1.13 -12.72
CA GLY A 101 -5.80 0.95 -11.47
C GLY A 101 -4.89 0.53 -10.31
N TYR A 102 -5.51 0.29 -9.17
CA TYR A 102 -4.77 0.09 -7.91
C TYR A 102 -3.97 -1.21 -7.89
N ALA A 103 -4.57 -2.31 -8.33
CA ALA A 103 -3.92 -3.62 -8.36
C ALA A 103 -2.71 -3.64 -9.29
N GLY A 104 -2.84 -3.09 -10.50
CA GLY A 104 -1.73 -3.02 -11.45
C GLY A 104 -0.55 -2.18 -10.94
N LYS A 105 -0.84 -1.09 -10.22
CA LYS A 105 0.20 -0.29 -9.55
C LYS A 105 0.92 -1.08 -8.45
N ARG A 106 0.19 -1.84 -7.63
CA ARG A 106 0.79 -2.71 -6.62
C ARG A 106 1.68 -3.79 -7.26
N ASN A 107 1.23 -4.40 -8.35
CA ASN A 107 2.03 -5.38 -9.10
C ASN A 107 3.31 -4.75 -9.69
N ALA A 108 3.21 -3.52 -10.23
CA ALA A 108 4.39 -2.80 -10.72
C ALA A 108 5.40 -2.50 -9.61
N ILE A 109 4.92 -2.17 -8.41
CA ILE A 109 5.79 -1.98 -7.23
C ILE A 109 6.46 -3.31 -6.85
N LEU A 110 5.71 -4.40 -6.75
CA LEU A 110 6.25 -5.72 -6.41
C LEU A 110 7.34 -6.14 -7.39
N PHE A 111 7.10 -5.96 -8.68
CA PHE A 111 8.09 -6.28 -9.70
C PHE A 111 9.33 -5.39 -9.59
N ALA A 112 9.17 -4.09 -9.46
CA ALA A 112 10.28 -3.17 -9.30
C ALA A 112 11.08 -3.43 -8.01
N ALA A 113 10.43 -3.83 -6.94
CA ALA A 113 11.09 -4.18 -5.68
C ALA A 113 11.94 -5.46 -5.82
N LEU A 114 11.43 -6.48 -6.52
CA LEU A 114 12.20 -7.68 -6.85
C LEU A 114 13.43 -7.35 -7.68
N GLU A 115 13.29 -6.50 -8.72
CA GLU A 115 14.41 -6.06 -9.54
C GLU A 115 15.47 -5.26 -8.78
N ASN A 116 15.08 -4.57 -7.72
CA ASN A 116 15.99 -3.81 -6.86
C ASN A 116 16.41 -4.57 -5.60
N HIS A 117 16.14 -5.87 -5.52
CA HIS A 117 16.56 -6.75 -4.42
C HIS A 117 16.11 -6.27 -3.04
N MET A 118 14.86 -5.81 -2.93
CA MET A 118 14.29 -5.40 -1.65
C MET A 118 13.90 -6.60 -0.80
N ASP A 119 14.34 -6.62 0.46
CA ASP A 119 14.02 -7.69 1.40
C ASP A 119 12.59 -7.58 1.92
N TYR A 120 12.11 -6.36 2.19
CA TYR A 120 10.80 -6.10 2.77
C TYR A 120 10.10 -4.93 2.09
N LEU A 121 8.78 -5.02 2.00
CA LEU A 121 7.93 -3.95 1.48
C LEU A 121 6.92 -3.53 2.55
N LEU A 122 6.88 -2.24 2.88
CA LEU A 122 5.83 -1.64 3.66
C LEU A 122 4.87 -0.91 2.72
N PHE A 123 3.71 -1.51 2.45
CA PHE A 123 2.64 -0.88 1.68
C PHE A 123 1.91 0.14 2.53
N LEU A 124 1.74 1.33 1.98
CA LEU A 124 1.06 2.45 2.62
C LEU A 124 0.01 3.00 1.66
N ASP A 125 -1.16 3.27 2.16
CA ASP A 125 -2.18 3.99 1.41
C ASP A 125 -2.01 5.51 1.58
N ASP A 126 -2.50 6.28 0.62
CA ASP A 126 -2.26 7.73 0.53
C ASP A 126 -3.12 8.57 1.50
N ASP A 127 -3.89 7.90 2.36
CA ASP A 127 -4.74 8.45 3.41
C ASP A 127 -4.55 7.75 4.78
N GLU A 128 -3.61 6.81 4.89
CA GLU A 128 -3.29 6.12 6.14
C GLU A 128 -2.13 6.79 6.89
N TYR A 129 -2.42 7.35 8.05
CA TYR A 129 -1.42 7.96 8.91
C TYR A 129 -0.99 7.02 10.04
N PRO A 130 0.27 7.09 10.53
CA PRO A 130 0.74 6.30 11.66
C PRO A 130 0.17 6.83 12.99
N LEU A 131 -1.15 6.85 13.09
CA LEU A 131 -1.92 7.40 14.18
C LEU A 131 -3.00 6.42 14.63
N ALA A 132 -3.27 6.37 15.93
CA ALA A 132 -4.45 5.71 16.47
C ALA A 132 -5.39 6.73 17.11
N VAL A 133 -6.67 6.44 17.08
CA VAL A 133 -7.72 7.24 17.71
C VAL A 133 -8.35 6.44 18.83
N THR A 134 -8.33 7.00 20.01
CA THR A 134 -9.11 6.49 21.13
C THR A 134 -10.27 7.44 21.40
N LYS A 135 -11.49 6.95 21.26
CA LYS A 135 -12.71 7.70 21.51
C LYS A 135 -13.35 7.22 22.79
N SER A 136 -13.53 8.13 23.74
CA SER A 136 -14.42 7.95 24.89
C SER A 136 -15.73 8.73 24.63
N LYS A 137 -16.67 8.66 25.59
CA LYS A 137 -17.92 9.43 25.48
C LYS A 137 -17.68 10.94 25.40
N GLU A 138 -16.59 11.43 25.95
CA GLU A 138 -16.32 12.86 26.16
C GLU A 138 -15.12 13.37 25.36
N VAL A 139 -14.16 12.50 25.00
CA VAL A 139 -12.87 12.89 24.42
C VAL A 139 -12.50 12.01 23.25
N CYS A 140 -11.95 12.62 22.20
CA CYS A 140 -11.29 11.94 21.12
C CYS A 140 -9.78 12.25 21.19
N LEU A 141 -8.97 11.23 21.49
CA LEU A 141 -7.53 11.36 21.60
C LEU A 141 -6.87 10.73 20.38
N TRP A 142 -5.95 11.49 19.77
CA TRP A 142 -5.09 11.03 18.71
C TRP A 142 -3.70 10.77 19.27
N SER A 143 -3.14 9.63 19.03
CA SER A 143 -1.78 9.30 19.45
C SER A 143 -0.99 8.71 18.29
N GLY A 144 0.29 9.11 18.18
CA GLY A 144 1.22 8.50 17.25
C GLY A 144 1.48 7.04 17.61
N GLN A 145 1.65 6.21 16.59
CA GLN A 145 1.94 4.78 16.71
C GLN A 145 3.31 4.47 16.13
N HIS A 146 4.02 3.52 16.72
CA HIS A 146 5.33 3.06 16.22
C HIS A 146 5.16 1.98 15.13
N ILE A 147 4.45 2.31 14.05
CA ILE A 147 4.06 1.34 13.01
C ILE A 147 5.29 0.65 12.42
N ILE A 148 6.26 1.41 11.92
CA ILE A 148 7.44 0.84 11.27
C ILE A 148 8.25 -0.03 12.24
N LEU A 149 8.45 0.43 13.47
CA LEU A 149 9.18 -0.35 14.48
C LEU A 149 8.47 -1.67 14.77
N SER A 150 7.14 -1.63 14.95
CA SER A 150 6.36 -2.83 15.24
C SER A 150 6.47 -3.85 14.09
N HIS A 151 6.32 -3.41 12.84
CA HIS A 151 6.49 -4.31 11.70
C HIS A 151 7.92 -4.88 11.61
N LEU A 152 8.95 -4.07 11.83
CA LEU A 152 10.34 -4.53 11.78
C LEU A 152 10.68 -5.55 12.88
N MET A 153 10.03 -5.45 14.03
CA MET A 153 10.23 -6.41 15.13
C MET A 153 9.54 -7.75 14.88
N GLU A 154 8.42 -7.75 14.17
CA GLU A 154 7.60 -8.94 13.96
C GLU A 154 7.89 -9.67 12.63
N ILE A 155 8.29 -8.95 11.58
CA ILE A 155 8.46 -9.53 10.25
C ILE A 155 9.50 -10.66 10.18
N PRO A 156 10.58 -10.73 10.99
CA PRO A 156 11.49 -11.85 10.97
C PRO A 156 10.84 -13.19 11.33
N ASN A 157 9.67 -13.15 11.97
CA ASN A 157 8.94 -14.33 12.44
C ASN A 157 7.68 -14.62 11.61
N ALA A 158 7.44 -13.87 10.53
CA ALA A 158 6.22 -13.97 9.73
C ALA A 158 6.49 -13.66 8.25
N ASP A 159 5.73 -14.29 7.36
CA ASP A 159 5.79 -14.00 5.93
C ASP A 159 5.23 -12.62 5.60
N TYR A 160 4.25 -12.17 6.37
CA TYR A 160 3.69 -10.81 6.31
C TYR A 160 3.14 -10.37 7.65
N THR A 161 3.07 -9.06 7.85
CA THR A 161 2.44 -8.43 9.00
C THR A 161 1.42 -7.41 8.53
N ASN A 162 0.32 -7.25 9.25
CA ASN A 162 -0.72 -6.28 8.93
C ASN A 162 -1.02 -5.40 10.15
N GLY A 163 -1.22 -4.10 9.91
CA GLY A 163 -1.65 -3.16 10.92
C GLY A 163 -3.17 -3.16 11.11
N LEU A 164 -3.62 -2.80 12.29
CA LEU A 164 -5.04 -2.57 12.54
C LEU A 164 -5.41 -1.15 12.10
N HIS A 165 -6.39 -1.04 11.21
CA HIS A 165 -6.92 0.25 10.78
C HIS A 165 -7.85 0.83 11.85
N CYS A 166 -7.53 2.05 12.31
CA CYS A 166 -8.35 2.79 13.25
C CYS A 166 -9.04 3.96 12.56
N GLY A 167 -10.30 4.22 12.91
CA GLY A 167 -11.04 5.35 12.36
C GLY A 167 -11.61 5.15 10.97
N TYR A 168 -11.46 3.95 10.41
CA TYR A 168 -12.11 3.60 9.16
C TYR A 168 -13.60 3.34 9.40
N ILE A 169 -14.43 4.12 8.72
CA ILE A 169 -15.86 3.83 8.64
C ILE A 169 -16.02 2.90 7.45
N SER A 170 -16.42 1.65 7.71
CA SER A 170 -16.71 0.71 6.63
C SER A 170 -17.70 1.34 5.65
N PRO A 171 -17.40 1.34 4.33
CA PRO A 171 -18.37 1.78 3.33
C PRO A 171 -19.56 0.83 3.22
N ILE A 172 -19.43 -0.38 3.78
CA ILE A 172 -20.55 -1.30 3.91
C ILE A 172 -21.36 -0.83 5.12
N PRO A 173 -22.56 -0.28 4.93
CA PRO A 173 -23.40 0.08 6.06
C PRO A 173 -23.59 -1.15 6.94
N GLN A 174 -23.73 -0.96 8.25
CA GLN A 174 -24.20 -2.03 9.12
C GLN A 174 -25.62 -2.36 8.65
N ILE A 175 -25.72 -3.37 7.81
CA ILE A 175 -27.00 -3.87 7.35
C ILE A 175 -27.47 -4.79 8.47
N PRO A 176 -28.53 -4.42 9.20
CA PRO A 176 -29.07 -5.32 10.21
C PRO A 176 -29.67 -6.54 9.48
N PHE A 177 -29.19 -7.71 9.82
CA PHE A 177 -29.83 -8.94 9.35
C PHE A 177 -31.20 -9.05 9.98
N ASN A 178 -32.18 -9.35 9.14
CA ASN A 178 -33.58 -9.52 9.50
C ASN A 178 -34.25 -10.54 8.55
N GLU A 179 -35.56 -10.68 8.61
CA GLU A 179 -36.28 -11.61 7.75
C GLU A 179 -36.20 -11.24 6.25
N ASP A 180 -36.01 -9.95 5.91
CA ASP A 180 -35.94 -9.46 4.53
C ASP A 180 -34.51 -9.49 3.97
N PHE A 181 -33.49 -9.53 4.83
CA PHE A 181 -32.08 -9.59 4.45
C PHE A 181 -31.30 -10.44 5.46
N THR A 182 -30.97 -11.64 5.05
CA THR A 182 -30.28 -12.63 5.87
C THR A 182 -28.77 -12.64 5.66
N GLU A 183 -28.05 -13.34 6.53
CA GLU A 183 -26.63 -13.60 6.34
C GLU A 183 -26.36 -14.40 5.06
N ASP A 184 -27.26 -15.31 4.69
CA ASP A 184 -27.16 -16.06 3.45
C ASP A 184 -27.34 -15.18 2.22
N ASP A 185 -28.20 -14.18 2.25
CA ASP A 185 -28.37 -13.23 1.15
C ASP A 185 -27.08 -12.40 0.95
N LEU A 186 -26.43 -11.98 2.04
CA LEU A 186 -25.13 -11.31 1.96
C LEU A 186 -24.06 -12.22 1.38
N ARG A 187 -24.02 -13.49 1.80
CA ARG A 187 -23.09 -14.47 1.26
C ARG A 187 -23.27 -14.66 -0.24
N VAL A 188 -24.50 -14.90 -0.69
CA VAL A 188 -24.85 -15.04 -2.12
C VAL A 188 -24.44 -13.79 -2.91
N PHE A 189 -24.68 -12.60 -2.35
CA PHE A 189 -24.28 -11.35 -2.98
C PHE A 189 -22.74 -11.25 -3.12
N ILE A 190 -21.98 -11.57 -2.07
CA ILE A 190 -20.51 -11.55 -2.10
C ILE A 190 -19.99 -12.58 -3.11
N GLU A 191 -20.51 -13.79 -3.13
CA GLU A 191 -20.15 -14.84 -4.09
C GLU A 191 -20.43 -14.39 -5.54
N ALA A 192 -21.56 -13.74 -5.78
CA ALA A 192 -21.93 -13.26 -7.12
C ALA A 192 -21.01 -12.14 -7.64
N ILE A 193 -20.47 -11.28 -6.77
CA ILE A 193 -19.58 -10.18 -7.18
C ILE A 193 -18.10 -10.56 -7.16
N SER A 194 -17.72 -11.66 -6.51
CA SER A 194 -16.30 -12.03 -6.30
C SER A 194 -15.74 -12.94 -7.40
N ASN A 195 -16.57 -13.40 -8.37
CA ASN A 195 -16.15 -14.18 -9.52
C ASN A 195 -15.02 -15.18 -9.20
N ASP A 196 -15.33 -16.32 -8.64
CA ASP A 196 -14.42 -17.44 -8.38
C ASP A 196 -13.29 -17.22 -7.33
N ILE A 197 -13.22 -16.05 -6.70
CA ILE A 197 -12.17 -15.77 -5.69
C ILE A 197 -12.56 -16.31 -4.31
N LEU A 198 -13.85 -16.39 -4.01
CA LEU A 198 -14.36 -16.89 -2.73
C LEU A 198 -15.24 -18.12 -2.96
N ASN A 199 -14.68 -19.29 -2.77
CA ASN A 199 -15.45 -20.51 -2.55
C ASN A 199 -15.60 -20.71 -1.04
N TRP A 200 -16.81 -20.65 -0.54
CA TRP A 200 -17.13 -21.03 0.82
C TRP A 200 -17.35 -22.55 0.83
N ASP A 201 -16.30 -23.30 1.18
CA ASP A 201 -16.46 -24.71 1.46
C ASP A 201 -17.35 -24.88 2.69
N ASN A 202 -18.45 -25.61 2.54
CA ASN A 202 -19.37 -25.97 3.62
C ASN A 202 -18.73 -26.96 4.60
#